data_d91211838f74e80030e73de7ca321b21
#
_entry.id   d91211838f74e80030e73de7ca321b21
#
_cell.length_a   1.000
_cell.length_b   1.000
_cell.length_c   1.000
_cell.angle_alpha   90.00
_cell.angle_beta   90.00
_cell.angle_gamma   90.00
#
_symmetry.space_group_name_H-M   'P 1'
#
loop_
_entity.id
_entity.type
_entity.pdbx_description
1 polymer ?
#
loop_
_entity_poly.entity_id
_entity_poly.type
_entity_poly.pdbx_seq_one_letter_code
_entity_poly.pdbx_strand_id
1 'polypeptide(L)'
;MKKLLIIILLFQTPTYSQNLVNAYFAGGCFWCMEESFEKTEGILEAISGYSGGSTENPTYKEVTYGNTGHFETVKIIYDSEIISYRKILKVYWKIEL
;
A
#
# COMPACT_ATOMS: atom_id res chain seq x y z
N MET A 1 16.16 20.77 45.17
CA MET A 1 15.84 20.46 45.05
C MET A 1 15.13 20.10 44.30
N LYS A 2 14.84 19.61 43.65
CA LYS A 2 14.09 19.45 43.20
C LYS A 2 13.67 19.56 42.11
N LYS A 3 13.49 19.45 41.32
CA LYS A 3 13.14 19.82 40.32
C LYS A 3 13.41 19.07 39.19
N LEU A 4 13.77 18.03 39.09
CA LEU A 4 14.03 17.31 38.01
C LEU A 4 13.07 16.57 37.42
N LEU A 5 11.98 16.30 37.94
CA LEU A 5 10.99 15.46 37.47
C LEU A 5 10.34 15.85 36.26
N ILE A 6 10.33 17.05 35.96
CA ILE A 6 9.60 17.53 34.87
C ILE A 6 10.01 17.08 33.56
N ILE A 7 11.23 16.75 33.42
CA ILE A 7 11.73 16.33 32.17
C ILE A 7 11.09 15.17 31.53
N ILE A 8 10.58 14.31 32.32
CA ILE A 8 9.99 13.12 31.79
C ILE A 8 8.87 13.34 30.85
N LEU A 9 8.15 14.39 31.08
CA LEU A 9 6.99 14.61 30.26
C LEU A 9 7.33 14.95 28.84
N LEU A 10 8.52 15.41 28.63
CA LEU A 10 8.87 15.82 27.31
C LEU A 10 9.07 14.68 26.36
N PHE A 11 9.22 13.52 26.87
CA PHE A 11 9.44 12.40 26.01
C PHE A 11 8.17 11.68 25.62
N GLN A 12 7.07 12.24 25.93
CA GLN A 12 5.86 11.64 25.48
C GLN A 12 5.63 12.05 24.05
N THR A 13 6.00 11.19 23.15
CA THR A 13 5.73 11.46 21.76
C THR A 13 4.25 11.30 21.52
N PRO A 14 3.68 12.10 20.67
CA PRO A 14 2.26 11.93 20.37
C PRO A 14 2.09 10.59 19.71
N THR A 15 1.21 9.82 20.26
CA THR A 15 0.89 8.54 19.68
C THR A 15 -0.21 8.79 18.69
N TYR A 16 0.13 8.72 17.44
CA TYR A 16 -0.89 8.78 16.42
C TYR A 16 -1.44 7.40 16.28
N SER A 17 -2.71 7.24 16.52
CA SER A 17 -3.31 5.97 16.26
C SER A 17 -3.52 5.90 14.76
N GLN A 18 -2.70 5.14 14.11
CA GLN A 18 -2.83 4.94 12.69
C GLN A 18 -3.68 3.72 12.47
N ASN A 19 -4.68 3.86 11.64
CA ASN A 19 -5.48 2.73 11.22
C ASN A 19 -4.99 2.28 9.87
N LEU A 20 -3.96 1.45 9.89
CA LEU A 20 -3.36 0.97 8.65
C LEU A 20 -4.14 -0.21 8.11
N VAL A 21 -4.49 -0.13 6.85
CA VAL A 21 -5.28 -1.14 6.18
C VAL A 21 -4.57 -1.54 4.90
N ASN A 22 -4.66 -2.81 4.56
CA ASN A 22 -4.08 -3.31 3.32
C ASN A 22 -5.18 -3.44 2.28
N ALA A 23 -4.86 -3.13 1.04
CA ALA A 23 -5.76 -3.35 -0.08
C ALA A 23 -4.96 -3.84 -1.26
N TYR A 24 -5.60 -4.60 -2.14
CA TYR A 24 -4.92 -5.23 -3.25
C TYR A 24 -5.66 -4.89 -4.54
N PHE A 25 -4.92 -4.47 -5.54
CA PHE A 25 -5.50 -4.10 -6.82
C PHE A 25 -4.75 -4.82 -7.95
N ALA A 26 -5.50 -5.55 -8.75
CA ALA A 26 -4.94 -6.23 -9.91
C ALA A 26 -5.30 -5.45 -11.16
N GLY A 27 -4.39 -5.34 -12.08
CA GLY A 27 -4.63 -4.61 -13.30
C GLY A 27 -3.57 -4.92 -14.33
N GLY A 28 -3.55 -4.15 -15.39
CA GLY A 28 -2.64 -4.43 -16.48
C GLY A 28 -1.20 -4.09 -16.19
N CYS A 29 -0.95 -2.88 -15.74
CA CYS A 29 0.42 -2.42 -15.52
C CYS A 29 0.63 -2.09 -14.05
N PHE A 30 1.26 -3.01 -13.31
CA PHE A 30 1.45 -2.77 -11.88
C PHE A 30 2.46 -1.64 -11.61
N TRP A 31 3.38 -1.38 -12.52
CA TRP A 31 4.30 -0.24 -12.34
C TRP A 31 3.54 1.07 -12.40
N CYS A 32 2.54 1.16 -13.27
CA CYS A 32 1.73 2.36 -13.41
C CYS A 32 0.89 2.57 -12.16
N MET A 33 0.34 1.50 -11.63
CA MET A 33 -0.45 1.56 -10.40
C MET A 33 0.44 1.95 -9.22
N GLU A 34 1.60 1.32 -9.10
CA GLU A 34 2.50 1.61 -8.00
C GLU A 34 2.88 3.08 -7.98
N GLU A 35 3.25 3.63 -9.12
CA GLU A 35 3.63 5.02 -9.21
C GLU A 35 2.48 5.96 -8.82
N SER A 36 1.30 5.71 -9.32
CA SER A 36 0.15 6.55 -9.01
C SER A 36 -0.26 6.47 -7.56
N PHE A 37 -0.21 5.27 -6.98
CA PHE A 37 -0.56 5.11 -5.58
C PHE A 37 0.48 5.76 -4.67
N GLU A 38 1.75 5.67 -5.01
CA GLU A 38 2.79 6.29 -4.20
C GLU A 38 2.65 7.80 -4.12
N LYS A 39 2.04 8.42 -5.11
CA LYS A 39 1.83 9.86 -5.12
C LYS A 39 0.55 10.27 -4.42
N THR A 40 -0.23 9.32 -3.95
CA THR A 40 -1.52 9.61 -3.33
C THR A 40 -1.35 9.78 -1.82
N GLU A 41 -1.78 10.92 -1.31
CA GLU A 41 -1.70 11.18 0.12
C GLU A 41 -2.55 10.19 0.89
N GLY A 42 -2.01 9.65 1.96
CA GLY A 42 -2.70 8.66 2.78
C GLY A 42 -2.28 7.24 2.46
N ILE A 43 -1.63 7.02 1.32
CA ILE A 43 -1.07 5.72 0.98
C ILE A 43 0.38 5.73 1.41
N LEU A 44 0.73 4.85 2.33
CA LEU A 44 2.05 4.81 2.91
C LEU A 44 3.02 3.98 2.08
N GLU A 45 2.52 2.95 1.44
CA GLU A 45 3.38 2.05 0.72
C GLU A 45 2.61 1.36 -0.40
N ALA A 46 3.25 1.15 -1.53
CA ALA A 46 2.68 0.42 -2.65
C ALA A 46 3.73 -0.58 -3.12
N ILE A 47 3.37 -1.84 -3.12
CA ILE A 47 4.31 -2.93 -3.42
C ILE A 47 3.75 -3.76 -4.55
N SER A 48 4.52 -3.88 -5.62
CA SER A 48 4.13 -4.70 -6.77
C SER A 48 4.41 -6.18 -6.50
N GLY A 49 3.54 -7.02 -6.98
CA GLY A 49 3.68 -8.45 -6.81
C GLY A 49 2.70 -9.21 -7.70
N TYR A 50 2.48 -10.46 -7.36
CA TYR A 50 1.61 -11.33 -8.15
C TYR A 50 0.62 -12.03 -7.24
N SER A 51 -0.58 -12.25 -7.73
CA SER A 51 -1.60 -12.93 -6.93
C SER A 51 -2.55 -13.73 -7.80
N GLY A 52 -3.20 -14.68 -7.18
CA GLY A 52 -4.27 -15.45 -7.81
C GLY A 52 -3.84 -16.73 -8.50
N GLY A 53 -2.57 -16.94 -8.71
CA GLY A 53 -2.08 -18.12 -9.41
C GLY A 53 -1.60 -19.21 -8.48
N SER A 54 -1.09 -20.28 -9.09
CA SER A 54 -0.64 -21.45 -8.34
C SER A 54 0.88 -21.65 -8.33
N THR A 55 1.59 -20.96 -9.20
CA THR A 55 3.04 -21.11 -9.26
C THR A 55 3.69 -20.37 -8.09
N GLU A 56 4.58 -21.05 -7.35
CA GLU A 56 5.26 -20.40 -6.25
C GLU A 56 6.42 -19.57 -6.79
N ASN A 57 6.59 -18.38 -6.21
CA ASN A 57 7.66 -17.46 -6.56
C ASN A 57 7.83 -17.27 -8.06
N PRO A 58 6.77 -16.87 -8.77
CA PRO A 58 6.85 -16.71 -10.21
C PRO A 58 7.72 -15.53 -10.59
N THR A 59 8.34 -15.62 -11.75
CA THR A 59 9.08 -14.50 -12.31
C THR A 59 8.14 -13.67 -13.17
N TYR A 60 8.52 -12.45 -13.47
CA TYR A 60 7.73 -11.58 -14.33
C TYR A 60 7.48 -12.26 -15.70
N LYS A 61 8.50 -12.91 -16.24
CA LYS A 61 8.38 -13.56 -17.51
C LYS A 61 7.39 -14.73 -17.46
N GLU A 62 7.43 -15.49 -16.41
CA GLU A 62 6.49 -16.59 -16.22
C GLU A 62 5.05 -16.11 -16.13
N VAL A 63 4.82 -15.00 -15.45
CA VAL A 63 3.49 -14.47 -15.31
C VAL A 63 3.00 -13.89 -16.64
N THR A 64 3.86 -13.18 -17.34
CA THR A 64 3.49 -12.51 -18.58
C THR A 64 3.27 -13.49 -19.73
N TYR A 65 4.11 -14.46 -19.86
CA TYR A 65 4.07 -15.36 -21.01
C TYR A 65 3.69 -16.80 -20.70
N GLY A 66 3.54 -17.13 -19.44
CA GLY A 66 3.26 -18.49 -19.04
C GLY A 66 1.85 -18.71 -18.54
N ASN A 67 1.63 -19.88 -17.97
CA ASN A 67 0.32 -20.26 -17.45
C ASN A 67 0.35 -20.36 -15.93
N THR A 68 0.85 -19.34 -15.26
CA THR A 68 0.91 -19.36 -13.81
C THR A 68 -0.46 -19.11 -13.18
N GLY A 69 -1.33 -18.42 -13.90
CA GLY A 69 -2.61 -18.00 -13.36
C GLY A 69 -2.52 -16.74 -12.52
N HIS A 70 -1.32 -16.20 -12.31
CA HIS A 70 -1.14 -14.98 -11.53
C HIS A 70 -1.45 -13.73 -12.32
N PHE A 71 -1.89 -12.70 -11.61
CA PHE A 71 -2.08 -11.37 -12.18
C PHE A 71 -1.08 -10.42 -11.52
N GLU A 72 -0.65 -9.42 -12.27
CA GLU A 72 0.15 -8.35 -11.70
C GLU A 72 -0.76 -7.61 -10.72
N THR A 73 -0.28 -7.43 -9.52
CA THR A 73 -1.07 -6.90 -8.43
C THR A 73 -0.26 -5.92 -7.61
N VAL A 74 -0.90 -4.87 -7.13
CA VAL A 74 -0.24 -3.94 -6.20
C VAL A 74 -0.93 -4.06 -4.86
N LYS A 75 -0.13 -4.27 -3.82
CA LYS A 75 -0.62 -4.22 -2.45
C LYS A 75 -0.36 -2.82 -1.96
N ILE A 76 -1.36 -2.17 -1.42
CA ILE A 76 -1.15 -0.87 -0.80
C ILE A 76 -1.43 -0.95 0.68
N ILE A 77 -0.70 -0.14 1.43
CA ILE A 77 -0.92 0.02 2.86
C ILE A 77 -1.31 1.47 3.01
N TYR A 78 -2.48 1.73 3.52
CA TYR A 78 -2.98 3.10 3.63
C TYR A 78 -3.55 3.38 5.01
N ASP A 79 -3.58 4.66 5.36
CA ASP A 79 -4.14 5.10 6.62
C ASP A 79 -5.59 5.46 6.36
N SER A 80 -6.50 4.67 6.91
CA SER A 80 -7.93 4.87 6.68
C SER A 80 -8.47 6.14 7.31
N GLU A 81 -7.70 6.79 8.16
CA GLU A 81 -8.10 8.07 8.71
C GLU A 81 -7.76 9.22 7.76
N ILE A 82 -6.87 8.98 6.82
CA ILE A 82 -6.46 10.01 5.87
C ILE A 82 -7.17 9.83 4.53
N ILE A 83 -7.30 8.60 4.08
CA ILE A 83 -7.90 8.33 2.78
C ILE A 83 -8.85 7.14 2.90
N SER A 84 -9.99 7.21 2.22
CA SER A 84 -10.96 6.12 2.25
C SER A 84 -10.68 5.14 1.11
N TYR A 85 -11.15 3.92 1.29
CA TYR A 85 -11.04 2.92 0.24
C TYR A 85 -11.76 3.38 -1.03
N ARG A 86 -12.89 4.07 -0.88
CA ARG A 86 -13.63 4.59 -2.01
C ARG A 86 -12.78 5.57 -2.83
N LYS A 87 -12.01 6.41 -2.16
CA LYS A 87 -11.17 7.36 -2.86
C LYS A 87 -10.03 6.66 -3.57
N ILE A 88 -9.50 5.62 -2.96
CA ILE A 88 -8.45 4.80 -3.57
C ILE A 88 -8.99 4.12 -4.82
N LEU A 89 -10.22 3.64 -4.78
CA LEU A 89 -10.86 3.06 -5.95
C LEU A 89 -10.96 4.06 -7.09
N LYS A 90 -11.20 5.32 -6.78
CA LYS A 90 -11.26 6.34 -7.81
C LYS A 90 -9.90 6.55 -8.48
N VAL A 91 -8.84 6.47 -7.71
CA VAL A 91 -7.49 6.56 -8.25
C VAL A 91 -7.24 5.35 -9.16
N TYR A 92 -7.63 4.17 -8.70
CA TYR A 92 -7.45 2.94 -9.46
C TYR A 92 -8.20 3.02 -10.80
N TRP A 93 -9.43 3.49 -10.80
CA TRP A 93 -10.20 3.58 -12.03
C TRP A 93 -9.60 4.58 -13.03
N LYS A 94 -8.98 5.62 -12.54
CA LYS A 94 -8.31 6.56 -13.42
C LYS A 94 -7.11 5.93 -14.12
N ILE A 95 -6.42 5.04 -13.45
CA ILE A 95 -5.28 4.36 -14.03
C ILE A 95 -5.72 3.36 -15.07
N GLU A 96 -6.82 2.64 -14.80
CA GLU A 96 -7.28 1.58 -15.69
C GLU A 96 -8.12 2.06 -16.86
N LEU A 97 -8.61 3.25 -16.80
CA LEU A 97 -9.35 3.82 -17.90
C LEU A 97 -8.47 4.61 -18.80
#